data_94faebc49845b064fa0e98232c9b8c71
#
_entry.id   94faebc49845b064fa0e98232c9b8c71
#
_cell.length_a   1.000
_cell.length_b   1.000
_cell.length_c   1.000
_cell.angle_alpha   90.00
_cell.angle_beta   90.00
_cell.angle_gamma   90.00
#
_symmetry.space_group_name_H-M   'P 1'
#
loop_
_entity.id
_entity.type
_entity.pdbx_description
1 polymer ?
#
loop_
_entity_poly.entity_id
_entity_poly.type
_entity_poly.pdbx_seq_one_letter_code
_entity_poly.pdbx_strand_id
1 'polypeptide(L)'
;MNKKLLYSLLGLFIGLVISFSANADLDKAIAFAEAGDVKKGQMELVNIAQRAMDGNPKSMCEFGAMYKTEGYWIVQSDEDAAEWWLKSAELGYAPCQFSVGAAYLIGSGIEKDLSKAKFWLQKAKDSTFEKYSDSANVLYAIHELDKVKDDMYYNMPTFLLND
;
A
#
# COMPACT_ATOMS: atom_id res chain seq x y z
N MET A 1 20.13 10.06 9.00
CA MET A 1 19.24 8.89 9.27
C MET A 1 19.42 7.89 8.13
N ASN A 2 19.68 6.62 8.41
CA ASN A 2 20.07 5.61 7.41
C ASN A 2 18.86 5.36 6.46
N LYS A 3 19.06 5.44 5.13
CA LYS A 3 18.01 5.20 4.11
C LYS A 3 17.27 3.86 4.33
N LYS A 4 17.98 2.79 4.73
CA LYS A 4 17.37 1.50 5.06
C LYS A 4 16.40 1.58 6.25
N LEU A 5 16.71 2.41 7.25
CA LEU A 5 15.85 2.61 8.42
C LEU A 5 14.59 3.42 8.04
N LEU A 6 14.75 4.43 7.15
CA LEU A 6 13.64 5.21 6.63
C LEU A 6 12.69 4.35 5.79
N TYR A 7 13.22 3.47 4.92
CA TYR A 7 12.39 2.57 4.12
C TYR A 7 11.73 1.46 4.97
N SER A 8 12.40 0.98 6.02
CA SER A 8 11.80 0.01 6.95
C SER A 8 10.70 0.65 7.81
N LEU A 9 10.90 1.89 8.26
CA LEU A 9 9.88 2.67 8.97
C LEU A 9 8.72 3.05 8.04
N LEU A 10 9.01 3.40 6.79
CA LEU A 10 7.99 3.67 5.77
C LEU A 10 7.20 2.40 5.43
N GLY A 11 7.88 1.25 5.29
CA GLY A 11 7.22 -0.05 5.07
C GLY A 11 6.34 -0.46 6.25
N LEU A 12 6.80 -0.27 7.50
CA LEU A 12 6.01 -0.47 8.71
C LEU A 12 4.83 0.52 8.79
N PHE A 13 5.04 1.78 8.41
CA PHE A 13 3.98 2.80 8.43
C PHE A 13 2.95 2.57 7.32
N ILE A 14 3.38 2.13 6.14
CA ILE A 14 2.50 1.75 5.02
C ILE A 14 1.71 0.50 5.41
N GLY A 15 2.35 -0.51 6.02
CA GLY A 15 1.67 -1.68 6.56
C GLY A 15 0.62 -1.32 7.62
N LEU A 16 0.96 -0.39 8.54
CA LEU A 16 0.07 0.06 9.61
C LEU A 16 -1.10 0.89 9.09
N VAL A 17 -0.88 1.74 8.07
CA VAL A 17 -1.92 2.61 7.48
C VAL A 17 -2.90 1.80 6.62
N ILE A 18 -2.41 0.77 5.92
CA ILE A 18 -3.27 -0.14 5.15
C ILE A 18 -4.17 -0.95 6.10
N SER A 19 -3.67 -1.30 7.30
CA SER A 19 -4.42 -2.10 8.29
C SER A 19 -5.64 -1.38 8.88
N PHE A 20 -5.68 -0.04 8.94
CA PHE A 20 -6.54 0.62 9.93
C PHE A 20 -7.91 1.12 9.44
N SER A 21 -8.30 1.06 8.16
CA SER A 21 -9.67 1.51 7.80
C SER A 21 -10.26 1.08 6.46
N ALA A 22 -9.48 0.48 5.56
CA ALA A 22 -10.00 -0.07 4.31
C ALA A 22 -10.49 -1.52 4.47
N ASN A 23 -10.09 -2.18 5.55
CA ASN A 23 -10.18 -3.62 5.76
C ASN A 23 -11.23 -4.02 6.81
N ALA A 24 -12.36 -3.31 6.89
CA ALA A 24 -13.38 -3.60 7.92
C ALA A 24 -13.86 -5.06 7.93
N ASP A 25 -13.91 -5.72 6.77
CA ASP A 25 -14.29 -7.14 6.69
C ASP A 25 -13.12 -8.05 7.07
N LEU A 26 -11.89 -7.62 6.78
CA LEU A 26 -10.67 -8.31 7.20
C LEU A 26 -10.47 -8.18 8.72
N ASP A 27 -10.67 -7.00 9.30
CA ASP A 27 -10.63 -6.78 10.75
C ASP A 27 -11.67 -7.63 11.48
N LYS A 28 -12.85 -7.81 10.87
CA LYS A 28 -13.90 -8.69 11.38
C LYS A 28 -13.48 -10.16 11.35
N ALA A 29 -12.81 -10.62 10.30
CA ALA A 29 -12.27 -11.97 10.22
C ALA A 29 -11.23 -12.23 11.32
N ILE A 30 -10.34 -11.27 11.56
CA ILE A 30 -9.34 -11.31 12.63
C ILE A 30 -10.05 -11.38 14.01
N ALA A 31 -11.01 -10.49 14.25
CA ALA A 31 -11.74 -10.45 15.51
C ALA A 31 -12.45 -11.78 15.83
N PHE A 32 -13.01 -12.47 14.83
CA PHE A 32 -13.56 -13.81 15.02
C PHE A 32 -12.48 -14.83 15.40
N ALA A 33 -11.31 -14.78 14.75
CA ALA A 33 -10.22 -15.70 15.06
C ALA A 33 -9.66 -15.48 16.48
N GLU A 34 -9.50 -14.22 16.89
CA GLU A 34 -9.07 -13.84 18.24
C GLU A 34 -10.09 -14.23 19.33
N ALA A 35 -11.38 -14.17 19.02
CA ALA A 35 -12.43 -14.65 19.89
C ALA A 35 -12.54 -16.19 19.94
N GLY A 36 -11.68 -16.92 19.24
CA GLY A 36 -11.66 -18.38 19.18
C GLY A 36 -12.65 -18.99 18.17
N ASP A 37 -13.38 -18.17 17.41
CA ASP A 37 -14.30 -18.63 16.35
C ASP A 37 -13.61 -18.67 14.99
N VAL A 38 -12.57 -19.51 14.91
CA VAL A 38 -11.72 -19.65 13.71
C VAL A 38 -12.54 -19.94 12.45
N LYS A 39 -13.63 -20.73 12.57
CA LYS A 39 -14.48 -21.07 11.42
C LYS A 39 -15.16 -19.85 10.82
N LYS A 40 -15.67 -18.94 11.66
CA LYS A 40 -16.28 -17.69 11.17
C LYS A 40 -15.22 -16.77 10.56
N GLY A 41 -14.03 -16.68 11.17
CA GLY A 41 -12.92 -15.95 10.58
C GLY A 41 -12.56 -16.44 9.18
N GLN A 42 -12.38 -17.76 9.02
CA GLN A 42 -12.10 -18.37 7.72
C GLN A 42 -13.23 -18.13 6.70
N MET A 43 -14.48 -18.23 7.12
CA MET A 43 -15.62 -17.98 6.22
C MET A 43 -15.61 -16.53 5.72
N GLU A 44 -15.29 -15.56 6.57
CA GLU A 44 -15.21 -14.15 6.16
C GLU A 44 -14.08 -13.93 5.14
N LEU A 45 -12.92 -14.58 5.30
CA LEU A 45 -11.83 -14.50 4.31
C LEU A 45 -12.24 -15.09 2.96
N VAL A 46 -12.96 -16.22 2.96
CA VAL A 46 -13.53 -16.82 1.74
C VAL A 46 -14.53 -15.87 1.08
N ASN A 47 -15.38 -15.21 1.87
CA ASN A 47 -16.33 -14.22 1.36
C ASN A 47 -15.64 -13.00 0.74
N ILE A 48 -14.52 -12.52 1.33
CA ILE A 48 -13.70 -11.45 0.75
C ILE A 48 -13.16 -11.89 -0.61
N ALA A 49 -12.54 -13.08 -0.67
CA ALA A 49 -12.00 -13.62 -1.91
C ALA A 49 -13.08 -13.77 -3.01
N GLN A 50 -14.24 -14.29 -2.66
CA GLN A 50 -15.35 -14.44 -3.61
C GLN A 50 -15.82 -13.07 -4.14
N ARG A 51 -16.07 -12.10 -3.26
CA ARG A 51 -16.45 -10.74 -3.68
C ARG A 51 -15.38 -10.05 -4.52
N ALA A 52 -14.09 -10.32 -4.26
CA ALA A 52 -13.00 -9.81 -5.07
C ALA A 52 -13.04 -10.39 -6.50
N MET A 53 -13.26 -11.70 -6.63
CA MET A 53 -13.42 -12.38 -7.91
C MET A 53 -14.67 -11.90 -8.68
N ASP A 54 -15.73 -11.53 -7.95
CA ASP A 54 -16.98 -10.97 -8.49
C ASP A 54 -16.82 -9.48 -8.91
N GLY A 55 -15.65 -8.89 -8.75
CA GLY A 55 -15.33 -7.56 -9.23
C GLY A 55 -15.57 -6.43 -8.20
N ASN A 56 -15.78 -6.74 -6.91
CA ASN A 56 -15.96 -5.72 -5.89
C ASN A 56 -14.63 -5.01 -5.56
N PRO A 57 -14.48 -3.69 -5.81
CA PRO A 57 -13.20 -3.00 -5.66
C PRO A 57 -12.67 -3.02 -4.22
N LYS A 58 -13.56 -2.85 -3.23
CA LYS A 58 -13.18 -2.91 -1.82
C LYS A 58 -12.60 -4.29 -1.48
N SER A 59 -13.31 -5.36 -1.86
CA SER A 59 -12.87 -6.73 -1.58
C SER A 59 -11.59 -7.11 -2.34
N MET A 60 -11.38 -6.59 -3.57
CA MET A 60 -10.11 -6.72 -4.27
C MET A 60 -8.96 -6.09 -3.47
N CYS A 61 -9.20 -4.92 -2.87
CA CYS A 61 -8.20 -4.24 -2.05
C CYS A 61 -7.88 -5.04 -0.79
N GLU A 62 -8.89 -5.56 -0.11
CA GLU A 62 -8.75 -6.41 1.07
C GLU A 62 -8.04 -7.73 0.72
N PHE A 63 -8.39 -8.35 -0.41
CA PHE A 63 -7.78 -9.59 -0.86
C PHE A 63 -6.29 -9.39 -1.19
N GLY A 64 -5.91 -8.30 -1.83
CA GLY A 64 -4.52 -7.91 -2.01
C GLY A 64 -3.78 -7.74 -0.67
N ALA A 65 -4.42 -7.14 0.34
CA ALA A 65 -3.83 -6.99 1.67
C ALA A 65 -3.59 -8.35 2.37
N MET A 66 -4.41 -9.36 2.10
CA MET A 66 -4.20 -10.72 2.64
C MET A 66 -2.89 -11.35 2.13
N TYR A 67 -2.46 -11.06 0.89
CA TYR A 67 -1.16 -11.51 0.37
C TYR A 67 0.04 -10.81 1.02
N LYS A 68 -0.17 -9.65 1.65
CA LYS A 68 0.91 -8.91 2.36
C LYS A 68 1.07 -9.33 3.80
N THR A 69 0.07 -9.98 4.40
CA THR A 69 -0.01 -10.20 5.84
C THR A 69 0.06 -11.69 6.15
N GLU A 70 0.91 -12.07 7.10
CA GLU A 70 0.94 -13.44 7.61
C GLU A 70 -0.35 -13.82 8.33
N GLY A 71 -0.71 -15.09 8.31
CA GLY A 71 -1.80 -15.64 9.13
C GLY A 71 -3.14 -15.82 8.43
N TYR A 72 -3.28 -15.44 7.14
CA TYR A 72 -4.53 -15.60 6.40
C TYR A 72 -4.61 -16.91 5.57
N TRP A 73 -3.76 -17.88 5.85
CA TRP A 73 -3.69 -19.17 5.10
C TRP A 73 -3.42 -19.01 3.60
N ILE A 74 -2.89 -17.86 3.19
CA ILE A 74 -2.46 -17.54 1.84
C ILE A 74 -0.93 -17.45 1.86
N VAL A 75 -0.28 -17.96 0.83
CA VAL A 75 1.16 -17.78 0.66
C VAL A 75 1.41 -16.30 0.37
N GLN A 76 2.27 -15.67 1.16
CA GLN A 76 2.63 -14.27 0.95
C GLN A 76 3.25 -14.05 -0.43
N SER A 77 2.80 -13.01 -1.11
CA SER A 77 3.29 -12.59 -2.42
C SER A 77 3.06 -11.10 -2.58
N ASP A 78 4.14 -10.36 -2.69
CA ASP A 78 4.07 -8.93 -2.97
C ASP A 78 3.52 -8.66 -4.37
N GLU A 79 3.84 -9.54 -5.31
CA GLU A 79 3.38 -9.48 -6.70
C GLU A 79 1.87 -9.65 -6.80
N ASP A 80 1.32 -10.69 -6.16
CA ASP A 80 -0.13 -10.93 -6.15
C ASP A 80 -0.87 -9.79 -5.43
N ALA A 81 -0.32 -9.29 -4.32
CA ALA A 81 -0.87 -8.14 -3.61
C ALA A 81 -0.97 -6.91 -4.53
N ALA A 82 0.13 -6.57 -5.23
CA ALA A 82 0.18 -5.43 -6.14
C ALA A 82 -0.80 -5.60 -7.32
N GLU A 83 -0.95 -6.80 -7.86
CA GLU A 83 -1.90 -7.09 -8.94
C GLU A 83 -3.35 -6.84 -8.50
N TRP A 84 -3.76 -7.34 -7.33
CA TRP A 84 -5.10 -7.12 -6.80
C TRP A 84 -5.36 -5.66 -6.45
N TRP A 85 -4.36 -4.97 -5.88
CA TRP A 85 -4.48 -3.53 -5.61
C TRP A 85 -4.61 -2.73 -6.89
N LEU A 86 -3.88 -3.08 -7.95
CA LEU A 86 -3.96 -2.39 -9.24
C LEU A 86 -5.37 -2.53 -9.85
N LYS A 87 -5.92 -3.75 -9.87
CA LYS A 87 -7.31 -3.99 -10.33
C LYS A 87 -8.33 -3.12 -9.56
N SER A 88 -8.20 -3.07 -8.24
CA SER A 88 -9.07 -2.24 -7.39
C SER A 88 -8.89 -0.74 -7.65
N ALA A 89 -7.65 -0.28 -7.79
CA ALA A 89 -7.31 1.12 -8.04
C ALA A 89 -7.83 1.62 -9.40
N GLU A 90 -7.78 0.77 -10.43
CA GLU A 90 -8.33 1.04 -11.76
C GLU A 90 -9.85 1.23 -11.74
N LEU A 91 -10.55 0.54 -10.84
CA LEU A 91 -11.97 0.72 -10.56
C LEU A 91 -12.26 1.96 -9.68
N GLY A 92 -11.25 2.74 -9.35
CA GLY A 92 -11.40 4.02 -8.65
C GLY A 92 -11.42 3.90 -7.12
N TYR A 93 -11.10 2.75 -6.52
CA TYR A 93 -11.09 2.60 -5.07
C TYR A 93 -9.86 3.29 -4.46
N ALA A 94 -10.08 4.43 -3.83
CA ALA A 94 -9.03 5.32 -3.32
C ALA A 94 -8.04 4.65 -2.35
N PRO A 95 -8.45 3.80 -1.40
CA PRO A 95 -7.50 3.06 -0.57
C PRO A 95 -6.47 2.28 -1.38
N CYS A 96 -6.91 1.61 -2.44
CA CYS A 96 -6.00 0.86 -3.30
C CYS A 96 -5.22 1.73 -4.28
N GLN A 97 -5.73 2.88 -4.71
CA GLN A 97 -4.93 3.88 -5.44
C GLN A 97 -3.73 4.32 -4.58
N PHE A 98 -3.94 4.53 -3.29
CA PHE A 98 -2.87 4.81 -2.34
C PHE A 98 -1.87 3.64 -2.23
N SER A 99 -2.36 2.41 -2.05
CA SER A 99 -1.51 1.21 -1.93
C SER A 99 -0.65 0.99 -3.17
N VAL A 100 -1.23 1.15 -4.37
CA VAL A 100 -0.51 1.04 -5.66
C VAL A 100 0.53 2.15 -5.79
N GLY A 101 0.19 3.38 -5.42
CA GLY A 101 1.14 4.48 -5.41
C GLY A 101 2.34 4.22 -4.50
N ALA A 102 2.08 3.69 -3.31
CA ALA A 102 3.12 3.27 -2.37
C ALA A 102 3.95 2.09 -2.91
N ALA A 103 3.31 1.09 -3.54
CA ALA A 103 4.00 -0.05 -4.14
C ALA A 103 4.98 0.39 -5.24
N TYR A 104 4.56 1.29 -6.15
CA TYR A 104 5.45 1.87 -7.16
C TYR A 104 6.57 2.72 -6.56
N LEU A 105 6.32 3.42 -5.45
CA LEU A 105 7.32 4.27 -4.80
C LEU A 105 8.50 3.46 -4.25
N ILE A 106 8.21 2.31 -3.65
CA ILE A 106 9.23 1.47 -3.00
C ILE A 106 9.65 0.24 -3.82
N GLY A 107 8.90 -0.11 -4.86
CA GLY A 107 9.14 -1.31 -5.67
C GLY A 107 8.71 -2.60 -4.97
N SER A 108 7.54 -2.61 -4.29
CA SER A 108 7.01 -3.80 -3.59
C SER A 108 6.01 -4.53 -4.47
N GLY A 109 6.41 -5.71 -4.96
CA GLY A 109 5.61 -6.54 -5.87
C GLY A 109 5.43 -5.97 -7.28
N ILE A 110 6.03 -4.82 -7.55
CA ILE A 110 5.98 -4.13 -8.83
C ILE A 110 7.28 -3.35 -9.02
N GLU A 111 7.75 -3.21 -10.25
CA GLU A 111 8.95 -2.43 -10.53
C GLU A 111 8.78 -0.97 -10.08
N LYS A 112 9.79 -0.44 -9.39
CA LYS A 112 9.79 0.94 -8.90
C LYS A 112 9.62 1.92 -10.06
N ASP A 113 8.61 2.78 -9.97
CA ASP A 113 8.31 3.81 -10.96
C ASP A 113 7.74 5.05 -10.27
N LEU A 114 8.55 6.09 -10.16
CA LEU A 114 8.18 7.32 -9.45
C LEU A 114 7.07 8.09 -10.17
N SER A 115 6.99 8.00 -11.49
CA SER A 115 5.94 8.67 -12.26
C SER A 115 4.57 8.01 -12.03
N LYS A 116 4.53 6.68 -12.02
CA LYS A 116 3.32 5.93 -11.68
C LYS A 116 2.95 6.08 -10.22
N ALA A 117 3.93 6.10 -9.31
CA ALA A 117 3.68 6.38 -7.90
C ALA A 117 2.96 7.72 -7.73
N LYS A 118 3.50 8.80 -8.34
CA LYS A 118 2.91 10.13 -8.32
C LYS A 118 1.48 10.15 -8.90
N PHE A 119 1.26 9.49 -10.03
CA PHE A 119 -0.05 9.40 -10.67
C PHE A 119 -1.10 8.78 -9.73
N TRP A 120 -0.79 7.64 -9.12
CA TRP A 120 -1.72 6.93 -8.25
C TRP A 120 -1.95 7.64 -6.92
N LEU A 121 -0.91 8.22 -6.33
CA LEU A 121 -1.02 9.01 -5.11
C LEU A 121 -1.87 10.26 -5.33
N GLN A 122 -1.73 10.92 -6.50
CA GLN A 122 -2.56 12.05 -6.85
C GLN A 122 -4.04 11.65 -6.97
N LYS A 123 -4.34 10.51 -7.61
CA LYS A 123 -5.72 9.99 -7.66
C LYS A 123 -6.30 9.71 -6.28
N ALA A 124 -5.52 9.09 -5.39
CA ALA A 124 -5.95 8.84 -4.02
C ALA A 124 -6.21 10.14 -3.25
N LYS A 125 -5.36 11.15 -3.45
CA LYS A 125 -5.51 12.50 -2.86
C LYS A 125 -6.78 13.20 -3.34
N ASP A 126 -7.10 13.10 -4.63
CA ASP A 126 -8.27 13.77 -5.22
C ASP A 126 -9.59 13.04 -4.89
N SER A 127 -9.51 11.95 -4.12
CA SER A 127 -10.69 11.20 -3.70
C SER A 127 -11.45 11.91 -2.57
N THR A 128 -12.72 11.56 -2.41
CA THR A 128 -13.56 12.03 -1.30
C THR A 128 -13.27 11.36 0.05
N PHE A 129 -12.30 10.43 0.09
CA PHE A 129 -11.88 9.76 1.31
C PHE A 129 -10.80 10.60 2.00
N GLU A 130 -11.20 11.53 2.88
CA GLU A 130 -10.34 12.49 3.59
C GLU A 130 -9.07 11.85 4.19
N LYS A 131 -9.20 10.69 4.81
CA LYS A 131 -8.06 9.96 5.40
C LYS A 131 -6.97 9.58 4.39
N TYR A 132 -7.34 9.20 3.16
CA TYR A 132 -6.37 8.82 2.13
C TYR A 132 -5.81 10.03 1.40
N SER A 133 -6.58 11.10 1.32
CA SER A 133 -6.12 12.39 0.84
C SER A 133 -4.91 12.87 1.65
N ASP A 134 -4.99 12.86 2.98
CA ASP A 134 -3.89 13.31 3.84
C ASP A 134 -2.67 12.39 3.77
N SER A 135 -2.88 11.08 3.75
CA SER A 135 -1.79 10.10 3.65
C SER A 135 -1.09 10.14 2.29
N ALA A 136 -1.83 10.33 1.20
CA ALA A 136 -1.27 10.49 -0.13
C ALA A 136 -0.44 11.78 -0.24
N ASN A 137 -0.86 12.87 0.41
CA ASN A 137 -0.08 14.11 0.50
C ASN A 137 1.27 13.90 1.18
N VAL A 138 1.33 13.13 2.25
CA VAL A 138 2.57 12.85 2.98
C VAL A 138 3.55 12.08 2.11
N LEU A 139 3.09 11.02 1.44
CA LEU A 139 3.95 10.23 0.54
C LEU A 139 4.41 11.05 -0.69
N TYR A 140 3.53 11.89 -1.22
CA TYR A 140 3.87 12.80 -2.29
C TYR A 140 4.97 13.79 -1.87
N ALA A 141 4.85 14.36 -0.68
CA ALA A 141 5.87 15.27 -0.14
C ALA A 141 7.23 14.58 0.08
N ILE A 142 7.22 13.32 0.57
CA ILE A 142 8.44 12.53 0.73
C ILE A 142 9.11 12.29 -0.62
N HIS A 143 8.34 11.99 -1.65
CA HIS A 143 8.85 11.79 -3.00
C HIS A 143 9.50 13.07 -3.59
N GLU A 144 8.84 14.23 -3.43
CA GLU A 144 9.42 15.50 -3.90
C GLU A 144 10.71 15.86 -3.13
N LEU A 145 10.77 15.53 -1.84
CA LEU A 145 11.99 15.73 -1.03
C LEU A 145 13.15 14.82 -1.47
N ASP A 146 12.88 13.55 -1.84
CA ASP A 146 13.90 12.65 -2.35
C ASP A 146 14.42 13.13 -3.72
N LYS A 147 13.55 13.66 -4.58
CA LYS A 147 13.93 14.24 -5.85
C LYS A 147 14.85 15.46 -5.68
N VAL A 148 14.53 16.37 -4.76
CA VAL A 148 15.36 17.54 -4.46
C VAL A 148 16.75 17.11 -3.94
N LYS A 149 16.83 16.06 -3.14
CA LYS A 149 18.11 15.51 -2.65
C LYS A 149 18.94 14.90 -3.77
N ASP A 150 18.31 14.15 -4.68
CA ASP A 150 19.01 13.57 -5.82
C ASP A 150 19.51 14.66 -6.77
N ASP A 151 18.70 15.67 -7.07
CA ASP A 151 19.10 16.84 -7.88
C ASP A 151 20.24 17.64 -7.21
N MET A 152 20.22 17.78 -5.88
CA MET A 152 21.26 18.48 -5.12
C MET A 152 22.58 17.68 -5.11
N TYR A 153 22.51 16.34 -5.04
CA TYR A 153 23.69 15.47 -5.08
C TYR A 153 24.32 15.44 -6.48
N TYR A 154 23.52 15.38 -7.54
CA TYR A 154 24.00 15.41 -8.93
C TYR A 154 24.61 16.75 -9.34
N ASN A 155 24.11 17.84 -8.76
CA ASN A 155 24.62 19.21 -9.05
C ASN A 155 25.65 19.69 -8.02
N MET A 156 26.10 18.83 -7.09
CA MET A 156 27.16 19.19 -6.14
C MET A 156 28.51 19.27 -6.85
N PRO A 157 29.22 20.38 -6.72
CA PRO A 157 30.57 20.51 -7.29
C PRO A 157 31.48 19.41 -6.77
N THR A 158 32.21 18.76 -7.67
CA THR A 158 33.07 17.58 -7.38
C THR A 158 34.11 17.81 -6.27
N PHE A 159 34.47 19.06 -5.96
CA PHE A 159 35.38 19.39 -4.87
C PHE A 159 34.79 19.22 -3.46
N LEU A 160 33.47 19.08 -3.32
CA LEU A 160 32.79 18.81 -2.04
C LEU A 160 32.54 17.32 -1.80
N LEU A 161 32.92 16.45 -2.75
CA LEU A 161 32.73 15.00 -2.67
C LEU A 161 33.98 14.24 -2.21
N ASN A 162 35.09 14.95 -1.98
CA ASN A 162 36.44 14.39 -1.72
C ASN A 162 36.99 14.77 -0.35
N ASP A 163 36.18 14.72 0.71
CA ASP A 163 36.66 14.74 2.10
C ASP A 163 36.32 13.45 2.83
#